data_1728b339bba93ae72323f703f2bd87a4
#
_entry.id   1728b339bba93ae72323f703f2bd87a4
#
_cell.length_a   1.000
_cell.length_b   1.000
_cell.length_c   1.000
_cell.angle_alpha   90.00
_cell.angle_beta   90.00
_cell.angle_gamma   90.00
#
_symmetry.space_group_name_H-M   'P 1'
#
loop_
_entity.id
_entity.type
_entity.pdbx_description
1 polymer ?
#
loop_
_entity_poly.entity_id
_entity_poly.type
_entity_poly.pdbx_seq_one_letter_code
_entity_poly.pdbx_strand_id
1 'polypeptide(L)'
;MKILLPVDNSPLSDHAVSFVASRASLLGENPEVTLFNVQTPFSNRSALLGQAKIDEYYHAAEEKAFGEARKKLSMAGISVRERTAVGNPAEMIAEEADKIHPDLIVMGSRGRGRIAEMLLGSVTTGVLARTRVPILILRGDKAPEGKELKIGLAVDGSAYSEAAARYVVRHRHLFGPGNPFTVFTVVNDYSGHDYSMLYAMTEGRLTGDEAEKLEAEEFDEAMRSIRPIFQEADVP
;
A
#
# COMPACT_ATOMS: atom_id res chain seq x y z
N MET A 1 -11.85 -4.32 -10.56
CA MET A 1 -10.87 -3.54 -9.77
C MET A 1 -9.83 -2.93 -10.69
N LYS A 2 -9.48 -1.67 -10.48
CA LYS A 2 -8.49 -0.93 -11.28
C LYS A 2 -7.20 -0.75 -10.49
N ILE A 3 -6.10 -1.27 -10.98
CA ILE A 3 -4.81 -1.33 -10.27
C ILE A 3 -3.75 -0.58 -11.07
N LEU A 4 -3.00 0.30 -10.39
CA LEU A 4 -1.76 0.86 -10.89
C LEU A 4 -0.59 0.08 -10.29
N LEU A 5 0.28 -0.45 -11.14
CA LEU A 5 1.39 -1.32 -10.79
C LEU A 5 2.71 -0.75 -11.31
N PRO A 6 3.38 0.10 -10.52
CA PRO A 6 4.70 0.62 -10.88
C PRO A 6 5.74 -0.51 -10.95
N VAL A 7 6.48 -0.57 -12.04
CA VAL A 7 7.51 -1.60 -12.29
C VAL A 7 8.83 -0.97 -12.76
N ASP A 8 9.95 -1.49 -12.24
CA ASP A 8 11.30 -1.04 -12.54
C ASP A 8 12.29 -2.20 -12.80
N ASN A 9 11.75 -3.39 -13.00
CA ASN A 9 12.50 -4.63 -13.14
C ASN A 9 13.39 -4.96 -11.91
N SER A 10 13.02 -4.48 -10.72
CA SER A 10 13.63 -4.91 -9.47
C SER A 10 12.93 -6.16 -8.93
N PRO A 11 13.60 -6.97 -8.08
CA PRO A 11 12.94 -8.11 -7.43
C PRO A 11 11.68 -7.72 -6.65
N LEU A 12 11.62 -6.52 -6.10
CA LEU A 12 10.48 -6.05 -5.32
C LEU A 12 9.30 -5.60 -6.19
N SER A 13 9.56 -5.00 -7.36
CA SER A 13 8.49 -4.78 -8.32
C SER A 13 7.96 -6.11 -8.87
N ASP A 14 8.83 -7.11 -9.02
CA ASP A 14 8.44 -8.47 -9.39
C ASP A 14 7.56 -9.15 -8.33
N HIS A 15 7.81 -8.91 -7.04
CA HIS A 15 6.93 -9.36 -5.96
C HIS A 15 5.54 -8.71 -6.05
N ALA A 16 5.46 -7.41 -6.39
CA ALA A 16 4.19 -6.73 -6.61
C ALA A 16 3.40 -7.35 -7.77
N VAL A 17 4.08 -7.64 -8.88
CA VAL A 17 3.50 -8.33 -10.04
C VAL A 17 3.01 -9.73 -9.65
N SER A 18 3.83 -10.50 -8.94
CA SER A 18 3.49 -11.86 -8.49
C SER A 18 2.31 -11.88 -7.52
N PHE A 19 2.23 -10.90 -6.63
CA PHE A 19 1.08 -10.73 -5.74
C PHE A 19 -0.21 -10.50 -6.53
N VAL A 20 -0.22 -9.58 -7.48
CA VAL A 20 -1.40 -9.30 -8.31
C VAL A 20 -1.78 -10.53 -9.15
N ALA A 21 -0.80 -11.19 -9.77
CA ALA A 21 -1.03 -12.40 -10.55
C ALA A 21 -1.65 -13.54 -9.72
N SER A 22 -1.16 -13.75 -8.48
CA SER A 22 -1.68 -14.80 -7.58
C SER A 22 -3.12 -14.58 -7.16
N ARG A 23 -3.64 -13.37 -7.33
CA ARG A 23 -5.01 -12.95 -6.95
C ARG A 23 -5.92 -12.67 -8.14
N ALA A 24 -5.56 -13.09 -9.33
CA ALA A 24 -6.36 -12.85 -10.54
C ALA A 24 -7.84 -13.17 -10.37
N SER A 25 -8.15 -14.33 -9.74
CA SER A 25 -9.55 -14.75 -9.48
C SER A 25 -10.27 -13.93 -8.39
N LEU A 26 -9.55 -13.08 -7.65
CA LEU A 26 -10.07 -12.23 -6.59
C LEU A 26 -10.22 -10.76 -7.02
N LEU A 27 -9.71 -10.38 -8.19
CA LEU A 27 -9.76 -9.00 -8.69
C LEU A 27 -11.09 -8.62 -9.34
N GLY A 28 -12.05 -9.55 -9.41
CA GLY A 28 -13.33 -9.38 -10.11
C GLY A 28 -13.28 -9.84 -11.57
N GLU A 29 -14.41 -9.73 -12.28
CA GLU A 29 -14.56 -10.31 -13.61
C GLU A 29 -13.71 -9.64 -14.69
N ASN A 30 -13.47 -8.32 -14.57
CA ASN A 30 -12.71 -7.52 -15.55
C ASN A 30 -11.70 -6.61 -14.82
N PRO A 31 -10.59 -7.15 -14.30
CA PRO A 31 -9.58 -6.32 -13.66
C PRO A 31 -8.86 -5.45 -14.70
N GLU A 32 -8.73 -4.16 -14.40
CA GLU A 32 -7.92 -3.23 -15.19
C GLU A 32 -6.57 -3.04 -14.53
N VAL A 33 -5.51 -3.62 -15.06
CA VAL A 33 -4.16 -3.46 -14.53
C VAL A 33 -3.34 -2.58 -15.47
N THR A 34 -2.81 -1.49 -14.92
CA THR A 34 -1.87 -0.62 -15.64
C THR A 34 -0.47 -0.86 -15.09
N LEU A 35 0.41 -1.41 -15.92
CA LEU A 35 1.84 -1.41 -15.68
C LEU A 35 2.39 -0.03 -15.97
N PHE A 36 3.14 0.54 -15.04
CA PHE A 36 3.69 1.87 -15.18
C PHE A 36 5.19 1.88 -14.91
N ASN A 37 5.97 2.31 -15.91
CA ASN A 37 7.42 2.47 -15.76
C ASN A 37 7.79 3.94 -15.83
N VAL A 38 8.63 4.40 -14.91
CA VAL A 38 9.19 5.75 -14.91
C VAL A 38 10.67 5.68 -15.16
N GLN A 39 11.10 6.37 -16.18
CA GLN A 39 12.49 6.43 -16.59
C GLN A 39 13.12 7.75 -16.17
N THR A 40 14.39 7.69 -15.80
CA THR A 40 15.14 8.88 -15.43
C THR A 40 15.47 9.71 -16.68
N PRO A 41 15.25 11.03 -16.66
CA PRO A 41 15.61 11.87 -17.79
C PRO A 41 17.11 11.81 -18.06
N PHE A 42 17.47 11.82 -19.32
CA PHE A 42 18.86 11.99 -19.72
C PHE A 42 19.36 13.39 -19.32
N SER A 43 20.61 13.48 -18.89
CA SER A 43 21.23 14.77 -18.62
C SER A 43 21.44 15.55 -19.94
N ASN A 44 21.53 16.87 -19.88
CA ASN A 44 21.82 17.73 -21.05
C ASN A 44 23.10 17.34 -21.80
N ARG A 45 24.06 16.65 -21.16
CA ARG A 45 25.27 16.12 -21.81
C ARG A 45 24.96 14.96 -22.75
N SER A 46 23.85 14.28 -22.58
CA SER A 46 23.42 13.17 -23.45
C SER A 46 22.80 13.66 -24.75
N ALA A 47 22.52 14.95 -24.90
CA ALA A 47 22.07 15.55 -26.19
C ALA A 47 23.07 15.28 -27.34
N LEU A 48 24.32 15.00 -27.03
CA LEU A 48 25.33 14.58 -28.00
C LEU A 48 25.09 13.20 -28.62
N LEU A 49 24.23 12.36 -28.01
CA LEU A 49 23.97 11.01 -28.48
C LEU A 49 23.00 10.97 -29.68
N GLY A 50 22.27 12.05 -29.93
CA GLY A 50 21.18 12.10 -30.92
C GLY A 50 19.89 11.44 -30.45
N GLN A 51 18.75 12.00 -30.88
CA GLN A 51 17.42 11.58 -30.43
C GLN A 51 17.13 10.09 -30.66
N ALA A 52 17.52 9.56 -31.83
CA ALA A 52 17.27 8.16 -32.17
C ALA A 52 17.89 7.18 -31.18
N LYS A 53 19.09 7.44 -30.66
CA LYS A 53 19.72 6.57 -29.66
C LYS A 53 19.07 6.70 -28.29
N ILE A 54 18.55 7.87 -27.96
CA ILE A 54 17.78 8.11 -26.74
C ILE A 54 16.49 7.33 -26.78
N ASP A 55 15.78 7.37 -27.92
CA ASP A 55 14.53 6.63 -28.12
C ASP A 55 14.76 5.11 -28.08
N GLU A 56 15.82 4.63 -28.73
CA GLU A 56 16.21 3.21 -28.67
C GLU A 56 16.50 2.76 -27.24
N TYR A 57 17.19 3.57 -26.46
CA TYR A 57 17.46 3.28 -25.04
C TYR A 57 16.16 3.21 -24.23
N TYR A 58 15.25 4.16 -24.40
CA TYR A 58 13.99 4.16 -23.67
C TYR A 58 13.14 2.95 -24.05
N HIS A 59 13.05 2.59 -25.33
CA HIS A 59 12.36 1.38 -25.77
C HIS A 59 12.96 0.10 -25.17
N ALA A 60 14.27 -0.03 -25.17
CA ALA A 60 14.93 -1.19 -24.55
C ALA A 60 14.68 -1.27 -23.03
N ALA A 61 14.63 -0.11 -22.34
CA ALA A 61 14.32 -0.04 -20.93
C ALA A 61 12.85 -0.38 -20.63
N GLU A 62 11.91 0.00 -21.50
CA GLU A 62 10.49 -0.36 -21.43
C GLU A 62 10.29 -1.88 -21.56
N GLU A 63 10.84 -2.50 -22.59
CA GLU A 63 10.75 -3.95 -22.76
C GLU A 63 11.36 -4.72 -21.58
N LYS A 64 12.47 -4.22 -21.05
CA LYS A 64 13.07 -4.79 -19.85
C LYS A 64 12.20 -4.63 -18.61
N ALA A 65 11.48 -3.53 -18.47
CA ALA A 65 10.61 -3.27 -17.33
C ALA A 65 9.31 -4.07 -17.41
N PHE A 66 8.72 -4.19 -18.60
CA PHE A 66 7.39 -4.78 -18.78
C PHE A 66 7.41 -6.27 -19.13
N GLY A 67 8.45 -6.77 -19.82
CA GLY A 67 8.44 -8.09 -20.43
C GLY A 67 8.07 -9.23 -19.48
N GLU A 68 8.76 -9.35 -18.35
CA GLU A 68 8.46 -10.39 -17.36
C GLU A 68 7.14 -10.12 -16.61
N ALA A 69 6.82 -8.87 -16.33
CA ALA A 69 5.57 -8.48 -15.67
C ALA A 69 4.35 -8.81 -16.55
N ARG A 70 4.42 -8.44 -17.83
CA ARG A 70 3.41 -8.76 -18.85
C ARG A 70 3.19 -10.26 -18.95
N LYS A 71 4.26 -11.02 -19.05
CA LYS A 71 4.22 -12.48 -19.15
C LYS A 71 3.53 -13.12 -17.94
N LYS A 72 3.93 -12.76 -16.73
CA LYS A 72 3.33 -13.27 -15.48
C LYS A 72 1.84 -12.97 -15.38
N LEU A 73 1.44 -11.73 -15.65
CA LEU A 73 0.04 -11.32 -15.59
C LEU A 73 -0.80 -11.98 -16.68
N SER A 74 -0.27 -12.09 -17.90
CA SER A 74 -0.91 -12.82 -19.00
C SER A 74 -1.13 -14.29 -18.68
N MET A 75 -0.15 -14.97 -18.08
CA MET A 75 -0.29 -16.37 -17.63
C MET A 75 -1.36 -16.53 -16.54
N ALA A 76 -1.62 -15.49 -15.77
CA ALA A 76 -2.70 -15.43 -14.78
C ALA A 76 -4.05 -15.01 -15.38
N GLY A 77 -4.13 -14.79 -16.70
CA GLY A 77 -5.35 -14.35 -17.38
C GLY A 77 -5.66 -12.86 -17.24
N ILE A 78 -4.70 -12.06 -16.81
CA ILE A 78 -4.86 -10.61 -16.62
C ILE A 78 -4.31 -9.88 -17.84
N SER A 79 -5.18 -9.13 -18.53
CA SER A 79 -4.76 -8.17 -19.57
C SER A 79 -4.23 -6.89 -18.93
N VAL A 80 -3.13 -6.36 -19.47
CA VAL A 80 -2.50 -5.15 -18.95
C VAL A 80 -2.49 -4.02 -19.96
N ARG A 81 -2.52 -2.78 -19.43
CA ARG A 81 -2.15 -1.58 -20.19
C ARG A 81 -0.75 -1.16 -19.77
N GLU A 82 0.08 -0.80 -20.70
CA GLU A 82 1.46 -0.34 -20.43
C GLU A 82 1.55 1.16 -20.66
N ARG A 83 2.16 1.84 -19.74
CA ARG A 83 2.38 3.28 -19.79
C ARG A 83 3.75 3.63 -19.23
N THR A 84 4.40 4.58 -19.88
CA THR A 84 5.71 5.10 -19.46
C THR A 84 5.67 6.60 -19.25
N ALA A 85 6.57 7.07 -18.40
CA ALA A 85 6.86 8.48 -18.22
C ALA A 85 8.37 8.68 -18.01
N VAL A 86 8.82 9.90 -18.26
CA VAL A 86 10.19 10.31 -17.97
C VAL A 86 10.15 11.40 -16.90
N GLY A 87 10.83 11.18 -15.77
CA GLY A 87 10.79 12.15 -14.68
C GLY A 87 11.17 11.57 -13.32
N ASN A 88 10.74 12.24 -12.26
CA ASN A 88 10.86 11.74 -10.91
C ASN A 88 9.84 10.62 -10.67
N PRO A 89 10.26 9.41 -10.28
CA PRO A 89 9.34 8.28 -10.14
C PRO A 89 8.18 8.53 -9.19
N ALA A 90 8.42 9.16 -8.03
CA ALA A 90 7.36 9.40 -7.06
C ALA A 90 6.30 10.39 -7.57
N GLU A 91 6.73 11.43 -8.28
CA GLU A 91 5.85 12.42 -8.88
C GLU A 91 5.04 11.82 -10.03
N MET A 92 5.71 11.15 -10.96
CA MET A 92 5.07 10.55 -12.14
C MET A 92 4.05 9.46 -11.75
N ILE A 93 4.34 8.65 -10.74
CA ILE A 93 3.39 7.65 -10.23
C ILE A 93 2.16 8.31 -9.63
N ALA A 94 2.33 9.36 -8.83
CA ALA A 94 1.22 10.10 -8.23
C ALA A 94 0.36 10.80 -9.31
N GLU A 95 0.99 11.47 -10.27
CA GLU A 95 0.29 12.08 -11.40
C GLU A 95 -0.46 11.07 -12.25
N GLU A 96 0.12 9.89 -12.49
CA GLU A 96 -0.55 8.84 -13.23
C GLU A 96 -1.74 8.29 -12.43
N ALA A 97 -1.61 8.13 -11.11
CA ALA A 97 -2.72 7.75 -10.25
C ALA A 97 -3.86 8.79 -10.30
N ASP A 98 -3.53 10.08 -10.31
CA ASP A 98 -4.54 11.14 -10.46
C ASP A 98 -5.21 11.15 -11.85
N LYS A 99 -4.51 10.71 -12.89
CA LYS A 99 -5.07 10.62 -14.26
C LYS A 99 -6.00 9.44 -14.45
N ILE A 100 -5.62 8.28 -13.93
CA ILE A 100 -6.36 7.04 -14.17
C ILE A 100 -7.33 6.67 -13.08
N HIS A 101 -7.27 7.31 -11.90
CA HIS A 101 -8.09 7.03 -10.71
C HIS A 101 -8.16 5.52 -10.38
N PRO A 102 -7.05 4.86 -10.04
CA PRO A 102 -7.06 3.45 -9.69
C PRO A 102 -7.68 3.25 -8.29
N ASP A 103 -8.24 2.07 -8.07
CA ASP A 103 -8.72 1.67 -6.74
C ASP A 103 -7.56 1.37 -5.79
N LEU A 104 -6.41 0.97 -6.34
CA LEU A 104 -5.23 0.54 -5.57
C LEU A 104 -3.95 0.76 -6.37
N ILE A 105 -2.93 1.26 -5.69
CA ILE A 105 -1.54 1.20 -6.16
C ILE A 105 -0.88 0.01 -5.46
N VAL A 106 -0.23 -0.88 -6.22
CA VAL A 106 0.53 -2.01 -5.64
C VAL A 106 2.00 -1.82 -5.97
N MET A 107 2.85 -1.76 -4.94
CA MET A 107 4.28 -1.56 -5.15
C MET A 107 5.14 -2.25 -4.09
N GLY A 108 6.39 -2.51 -4.43
CA GLY A 108 7.38 -3.01 -3.48
C GLY A 108 7.84 -1.91 -2.52
N SER A 109 8.30 -2.30 -1.35
CA SER A 109 8.76 -1.35 -0.33
C SER A 109 10.06 -0.63 -0.69
N ARG A 110 10.90 -1.18 -1.60
CA ARG A 110 12.20 -0.64 -2.01
C ARG A 110 12.45 -0.91 -3.49
N GLY A 111 13.18 0.02 -4.15
CA GLY A 111 13.79 -0.23 -5.45
C GLY A 111 15.21 -0.83 -5.31
N ARG A 112 16.11 -0.48 -6.22
CA ARG A 112 17.47 -1.07 -6.36
C ARG A 112 18.48 -0.75 -5.24
N GLY A 113 18.12 -0.06 -4.15
CA GLY A 113 19.03 0.39 -3.08
C GLY A 113 18.98 -0.46 -1.82
N ARG A 114 20.16 -0.89 -1.33
CA ARG A 114 20.33 -1.63 -0.07
C ARG A 114 20.49 -0.64 1.09
N ILE A 115 19.42 -0.23 1.77
CA ILE A 115 19.54 0.50 3.04
C ILE A 115 18.51 -0.05 4.04
N ALA A 116 19.03 -0.46 5.19
CA ALA A 116 18.40 -0.87 6.46
C ALA A 116 16.95 -1.37 6.47
N GLU A 117 16.71 -2.43 7.19
CA GLU A 117 15.49 -3.26 7.26
C GLU A 117 14.20 -2.54 7.69
N MET A 118 14.24 -1.28 8.11
CA MET A 118 13.11 -0.55 8.70
C MET A 118 12.53 0.59 7.87
N LEU A 119 13.12 1.00 6.75
CA LEU A 119 12.65 2.18 6.01
C LEU A 119 11.96 1.79 4.70
N LEU A 120 10.84 2.46 4.41
CA LEU A 120 10.23 2.48 3.09
C LEU A 120 11.20 3.14 2.10
N GLY A 121 11.25 2.65 0.87
CA GLY A 121 12.08 3.25 -0.19
C GLY A 121 11.65 4.69 -0.49
N SER A 122 12.58 5.49 -1.01
CA SER A 122 12.33 6.91 -1.33
C SER A 122 11.15 7.12 -2.29
N VAL A 123 11.01 6.25 -3.29
CA VAL A 123 9.88 6.30 -4.22
C VAL A 123 8.57 6.02 -3.50
N THR A 124 8.50 4.93 -2.72
CA THR A 124 7.30 4.56 -1.95
C THR A 124 6.88 5.66 -0.99
N THR A 125 7.83 6.21 -0.23
CA THR A 125 7.58 7.34 0.67
C THR A 125 7.11 8.58 -0.10
N GLY A 126 7.72 8.84 -1.24
CA GLY A 126 7.36 9.98 -2.09
C GLY A 126 5.96 9.85 -2.71
N VAL A 127 5.54 8.65 -3.08
CA VAL A 127 4.17 8.37 -3.57
C VAL A 127 3.16 8.53 -2.43
N LEU A 128 3.42 7.94 -1.25
CA LEU A 128 2.56 8.08 -0.07
C LEU A 128 2.26 9.54 0.29
N ALA A 129 3.27 10.40 0.15
CA ALA A 129 3.12 11.83 0.46
C ALA A 129 2.31 12.62 -0.59
N ARG A 130 2.02 12.05 -1.77
CA ARG A 130 1.46 12.78 -2.94
C ARG A 130 0.12 12.26 -3.42
N THR A 131 -0.30 11.07 -3.03
CA THR A 131 -1.57 10.49 -3.48
C THR A 131 -2.51 10.21 -2.32
N ARG A 132 -3.81 10.20 -2.62
CA ARG A 132 -4.88 9.74 -1.71
C ARG A 132 -5.38 8.34 -2.07
N VAL A 133 -4.86 7.77 -3.14
CA VAL A 133 -5.19 6.39 -3.52
C VAL A 133 -4.57 5.43 -2.51
N PRO A 134 -5.30 4.42 -2.04
CA PRO A 134 -4.74 3.38 -1.19
C PRO A 134 -3.53 2.71 -1.83
N ILE A 135 -2.50 2.46 -1.02
CA ILE A 135 -1.27 1.83 -1.48
C ILE A 135 -1.04 0.53 -0.74
N LEU A 136 -0.94 -0.57 -1.48
CA LEU A 136 -0.46 -1.84 -0.95
C LEU A 136 1.04 -1.93 -1.13
N ILE A 137 1.76 -1.99 -0.03
CA ILE A 137 3.22 -2.05 -0.01
C ILE A 137 3.66 -3.45 0.35
N LEU A 138 4.30 -4.14 -0.59
CA LEU A 138 4.85 -5.47 -0.36
C LEU A 138 6.24 -5.36 0.25
N ARG A 139 6.44 -6.07 1.35
CA ARG A 139 7.70 -6.13 2.11
C ARG A 139 8.19 -7.58 2.19
N GLY A 140 9.51 -7.72 2.38
CA GLY A 140 10.14 -9.04 2.50
C GLY A 140 10.62 -9.60 1.17
N ASP A 141 11.18 -10.80 1.22
CA ASP A 141 11.88 -11.43 0.10
C ASP A 141 10.95 -12.19 -0.85
N LYS A 142 9.70 -12.40 -0.45
CA LYS A 142 8.69 -13.10 -1.25
C LYS A 142 7.32 -12.44 -1.13
N ALA A 143 6.56 -12.48 -2.21
CA ALA A 143 5.15 -12.13 -2.16
C ALA A 143 4.39 -13.12 -1.26
N PRO A 144 3.35 -12.68 -0.51
CA PRO A 144 2.51 -13.61 0.23
C PRO A 144 1.90 -14.65 -0.70
N GLU A 145 2.11 -15.92 -0.38
CA GLU A 145 1.56 -17.05 -1.13
C GLU A 145 0.17 -17.42 -0.58
N GLY A 146 -0.68 -17.95 -1.47
CA GLY A 146 -2.04 -18.36 -1.12
C GLY A 146 -3.07 -17.25 -1.20
N LYS A 147 -4.34 -17.66 -1.10
CA LYS A 147 -5.50 -16.75 -1.19
C LYS A 147 -5.92 -16.19 0.16
N GLU A 148 -5.56 -16.88 1.24
CA GLU A 148 -5.92 -16.50 2.60
C GLU A 148 -4.81 -15.70 3.24
N LEU A 149 -5.17 -14.51 3.72
CA LEU A 149 -4.27 -13.61 4.43
C LEU A 149 -4.82 -13.35 5.84
N LYS A 150 -3.93 -13.26 6.82
CA LYS A 150 -4.28 -12.71 8.15
C LYS A 150 -4.24 -11.20 8.05
N ILE A 151 -5.35 -10.53 8.34
CA ILE A 151 -5.49 -9.10 8.15
C ILE A 151 -5.68 -8.43 9.49
N GLY A 152 -4.79 -7.51 9.81
CA GLY A 152 -4.92 -6.60 10.94
C GLY A 152 -5.24 -5.19 10.43
N LEU A 153 -6.27 -4.56 10.99
CA LEU A 153 -6.62 -3.17 10.72
C LEU A 153 -6.35 -2.34 11.97
N ALA A 154 -5.34 -1.49 11.90
CA ALA A 154 -5.05 -0.51 12.93
C ALA A 154 -5.97 0.70 12.78
N VAL A 155 -6.62 1.12 13.87
CA VAL A 155 -7.56 2.24 13.90
C VAL A 155 -7.25 3.17 15.09
N ASP A 156 -7.60 4.44 14.94
CA ASP A 156 -7.42 5.49 15.95
C ASP A 156 -8.69 6.33 16.18
N GLY A 157 -9.83 5.86 15.64
CA GLY A 157 -11.11 6.57 15.69
C GLY A 157 -11.24 7.77 14.75
N SER A 158 -10.20 8.08 13.95
CA SER A 158 -10.24 9.18 12.99
C SER A 158 -11.10 8.87 11.76
N ALA A 159 -11.45 9.89 10.99
CA ALA A 159 -12.11 9.74 9.70
C ALA A 159 -11.25 8.94 8.69
N TYR A 160 -9.93 8.93 8.86
CA TYR A 160 -9.02 8.10 8.05
C TYR A 160 -9.15 6.62 8.39
N SER A 161 -9.31 6.27 9.67
CA SER A 161 -9.59 4.90 10.11
C SER A 161 -10.92 4.41 9.57
N GLU A 162 -11.97 5.24 9.57
CA GLU A 162 -13.24 4.90 8.93
C GLU A 162 -13.08 4.66 7.43
N ALA A 163 -12.36 5.52 6.72
CA ALA A 163 -12.11 5.37 5.30
C ALA A 163 -11.36 4.06 5.01
N ALA A 164 -10.35 3.72 5.83
CA ALA A 164 -9.61 2.47 5.73
C ALA A 164 -10.51 1.25 5.98
N ALA A 165 -11.36 1.27 7.01
CA ALA A 165 -12.31 0.22 7.30
C ALA A 165 -13.30 -0.01 6.14
N ARG A 166 -13.90 1.06 5.62
CA ARG A 166 -14.81 0.99 4.46
C ARG A 166 -14.10 0.46 3.20
N TYR A 167 -12.85 0.86 2.99
CA TYR A 167 -12.05 0.37 1.87
C TYR A 167 -11.79 -1.14 1.99
N VAL A 168 -11.32 -1.60 3.15
CA VAL A 168 -11.01 -3.01 3.41
C VAL A 168 -12.27 -3.88 3.27
N VAL A 169 -13.40 -3.46 3.82
CA VAL A 169 -14.68 -4.14 3.69
C VAL A 169 -15.13 -4.23 2.23
N ARG A 170 -15.06 -3.11 1.48
CA ARG A 170 -15.44 -3.07 0.05
C ARG A 170 -14.57 -4.01 -0.80
N HIS A 171 -13.29 -4.10 -0.48
CA HIS A 171 -12.31 -4.89 -1.23
C HIS A 171 -11.89 -6.18 -0.52
N ARG A 172 -12.73 -6.69 0.41
CA ARG A 172 -12.43 -7.90 1.19
C ARG A 172 -12.05 -9.12 0.35
N HIS A 173 -12.60 -9.21 -0.85
CA HIS A 173 -12.27 -10.26 -1.81
C HIS A 173 -10.78 -10.31 -2.17
N LEU A 174 -10.08 -9.16 -2.18
CA LEU A 174 -8.64 -9.09 -2.46
C LEU A 174 -7.80 -9.85 -1.42
N PHE A 175 -8.31 -9.96 -0.19
CA PHE A 175 -7.60 -10.57 0.94
C PHE A 175 -7.98 -12.04 1.16
N GLY A 176 -8.98 -12.54 0.45
CA GLY A 176 -9.53 -13.87 0.56
C GLY A 176 -10.94 -13.85 1.15
N PRO A 177 -11.90 -14.51 0.47
CA PRO A 177 -13.28 -14.56 0.95
C PRO A 177 -13.35 -15.36 2.26
N GLY A 178 -13.99 -14.79 3.26
CA GLY A 178 -14.19 -15.43 4.57
C GLY A 178 -13.06 -15.30 5.57
N ASN A 179 -12.00 -14.56 5.26
CA ASN A 179 -10.95 -14.29 6.23
C ASN A 179 -11.44 -13.30 7.30
N PRO A 180 -11.23 -13.61 8.59
CA PRO A 180 -11.51 -12.67 9.65
C PRO A 180 -10.55 -11.51 9.64
N PHE A 181 -11.05 -10.32 9.99
CA PHE A 181 -10.23 -9.15 10.24
C PHE A 181 -9.99 -9.00 11.75
N THR A 182 -8.75 -8.76 12.13
CA THR A 182 -8.44 -8.32 13.49
C THR A 182 -8.34 -6.81 13.49
N VAL A 183 -9.30 -6.13 14.10
CA VAL A 183 -9.27 -4.68 14.29
C VAL A 183 -8.62 -4.38 15.63
N PHE A 184 -7.64 -3.50 15.66
CA PHE A 184 -6.95 -3.13 16.89
C PHE A 184 -6.64 -1.63 16.93
N THR A 185 -6.55 -1.10 18.12
CA THR A 185 -6.07 0.26 18.37
C THR A 185 -4.96 0.21 19.42
N VAL A 186 -4.17 1.26 19.48
CA VAL A 186 -3.19 1.47 20.54
C VAL A 186 -3.80 2.50 21.49
N VAL A 187 -4.00 2.12 22.74
CA VAL A 187 -4.42 3.01 23.81
C VAL A 187 -3.22 3.43 24.65
N ASN A 188 -3.35 4.54 25.35
CA ASN A 188 -2.30 4.98 26.27
C ASN A 188 -2.23 4.02 27.47
N ASP A 189 -1.03 3.76 27.98
CA ASP A 189 -0.83 3.02 29.23
C ASP A 189 -0.95 3.99 30.41
N TYR A 190 -2.16 4.11 30.97
CA TYR A 190 -2.43 4.97 32.11
C TYR A 190 -1.90 4.41 33.43
N SER A 191 -1.51 3.13 33.47
CA SER A 191 -0.84 2.51 34.61
C SER A 191 0.67 2.79 34.65
N GLY A 192 1.22 3.25 33.52
CA GLY A 192 2.65 3.50 33.30
C GLY A 192 3.22 4.63 34.15
N HIS A 193 4.53 4.57 34.40
CA HIS A 193 5.24 5.47 35.30
C HIS A 193 5.15 6.96 34.87
N ASP A 194 5.11 7.23 33.57
CA ASP A 194 5.08 8.59 33.04
C ASP A 194 3.71 9.27 33.25
N TYR A 195 2.62 8.52 33.09
CA TYR A 195 1.27 9.05 33.33
C TYR A 195 0.97 9.22 34.83
N SER A 196 1.41 8.25 35.65
CA SER A 196 1.24 8.34 37.10
C SER A 196 1.99 9.53 37.70
N MET A 197 3.13 9.93 37.13
CA MET A 197 3.91 11.08 37.57
C MET A 197 3.21 12.41 37.21
N LEU A 198 2.65 12.54 36.02
CA LEU A 198 1.92 13.74 35.57
C LEU A 198 0.63 13.92 36.37
N TYR A 199 -0.13 12.85 36.62
CA TYR A 199 -1.38 12.88 37.38
C TYR A 199 -1.15 13.10 38.88
N ALA A 200 -0.09 12.52 39.43
CA ALA A 200 0.30 12.78 40.83
C ALA A 200 0.68 14.24 41.12
N MET A 201 1.08 15.00 40.09
CA MET A 201 1.37 16.43 40.20
C MET A 201 0.10 17.31 40.15
N THR A 202 -1.05 16.77 39.70
CA THR A 202 -2.28 17.54 39.49
C THR A 202 -3.41 17.14 40.44
N GLU A 203 -3.75 15.87 40.62
CA GLU A 203 -4.96 15.44 41.37
C GLU A 203 -4.80 14.15 42.19
N GLY A 204 -3.65 13.51 42.22
CA GLY A 204 -3.42 12.26 42.94
C GLY A 204 -3.07 11.08 42.02
N ARG A 205 -2.83 9.91 42.62
CA ARG A 205 -2.49 8.69 41.87
C ARG A 205 -3.75 8.03 41.34
N LEU A 206 -3.77 7.72 40.03
CA LEU A 206 -4.78 6.81 39.48
C LEU A 206 -4.67 5.45 40.17
N THR A 207 -5.79 4.90 40.56
CA THR A 207 -5.87 3.49 40.96
C THR A 207 -5.81 2.60 39.72
N GLY A 208 -5.45 1.32 39.88
CA GLY A 208 -5.45 0.36 38.77
C GLY A 208 -6.81 0.30 38.05
N ASP A 209 -7.91 0.30 38.81
CA ASP A 209 -9.28 0.27 38.28
C ASP A 209 -9.63 1.53 37.45
N GLU A 210 -9.13 2.69 37.87
CA GLU A 210 -9.33 3.96 37.13
C GLU A 210 -8.50 3.97 35.83
N ALA A 211 -7.29 3.44 35.85
CA ALA A 211 -6.45 3.33 34.66
C ALA A 211 -7.10 2.37 33.63
N GLU A 212 -7.52 1.18 34.05
CA GLU A 212 -8.22 0.22 33.18
C GLU A 212 -9.52 0.80 32.59
N LYS A 213 -10.24 1.59 33.36
CA LYS A 213 -11.46 2.26 32.87
C LYS A 213 -11.14 3.28 31.79
N LEU A 214 -10.10 4.10 31.94
CA LEU A 214 -9.68 5.07 30.93
C LEU A 214 -9.21 4.38 29.64
N GLU A 215 -8.44 3.29 29.77
CA GLU A 215 -8.01 2.47 28.63
C GLU A 215 -9.20 1.87 27.86
N ALA A 216 -10.20 1.37 28.57
CA ALA A 216 -11.42 0.84 27.98
C ALA A 216 -12.27 1.92 27.29
N GLU A 217 -12.38 3.11 27.90
CA GLU A 217 -13.08 4.27 27.29
C GLU A 217 -12.39 4.73 26.01
N GLU A 218 -11.06 4.84 26.00
CA GLU A 218 -10.26 5.21 24.82
C GLU A 218 -10.40 4.16 23.69
N PHE A 219 -10.36 2.88 24.05
CA PHE A 219 -10.62 1.78 23.13
C PHE A 219 -12.02 1.86 22.51
N ASP A 220 -13.06 2.05 23.34
CA ASP A 220 -14.43 2.12 22.86
C ASP A 220 -14.68 3.37 22.00
N GLU A 221 -14.01 4.47 22.27
CA GLU A 221 -14.08 5.67 21.44
C GLU A 221 -13.47 5.42 20.06
N ALA A 222 -12.28 4.83 20.00
CA ALA A 222 -11.62 4.48 18.74
C ALA A 222 -12.44 3.49 17.90
N MET A 223 -13.16 2.57 18.55
CA MET A 223 -13.97 1.54 17.88
C MET A 223 -15.40 1.98 17.54
N ARG A 224 -15.87 3.09 18.08
CA ARG A 224 -17.28 3.54 17.98
C ARG A 224 -17.76 3.67 16.54
N SER A 225 -16.97 4.29 15.69
CA SER A 225 -17.30 4.49 14.27
C SER A 225 -16.95 3.29 13.39
N ILE A 226 -16.10 2.39 13.88
CA ILE A 226 -15.56 1.25 13.11
C ILE A 226 -16.48 0.03 13.18
N ARG A 227 -16.98 -0.33 14.38
CA ARG A 227 -17.83 -1.51 14.59
C ARG A 227 -19.04 -1.57 13.64
N PRO A 228 -19.82 -0.48 13.42
CA PRO A 228 -20.95 -0.52 12.51
C PRO A 228 -20.60 -0.89 11.07
N ILE A 229 -19.42 -0.45 10.59
CA ILE A 229 -18.94 -0.70 9.21
C ILE A 229 -18.81 -2.21 8.94
N PHE A 230 -18.25 -2.96 9.90
CA PHE A 230 -18.10 -4.40 9.79
C PHE A 230 -19.41 -5.14 10.01
N GLN A 231 -20.24 -4.69 10.95
CA GLN A 231 -21.56 -5.27 11.24
C GLN A 231 -22.51 -5.13 10.04
N GLU A 232 -22.60 -3.96 9.41
CA GLU A 232 -23.42 -3.71 8.23
C GLU A 232 -23.00 -4.56 7.02
N ALA A 233 -21.73 -4.92 6.94
CA ALA A 233 -21.17 -5.70 5.84
C ALA A 233 -21.17 -7.22 6.11
N ASP A 234 -21.66 -7.67 7.27
CA ASP A 234 -21.63 -9.07 7.71
C ASP A 234 -20.23 -9.68 7.58
N VAL A 235 -19.24 -8.96 8.08
CA VAL A 235 -17.84 -9.37 8.10
C VAL A 235 -17.48 -9.79 9.53
N PRO A 236 -17.03 -11.05 9.71
CA PRO A 236 -16.65 -11.56 11.02
C PRO A 236 -15.37 -10.94 11.59
#